data_3f32fdd9706921d791abc49de7fda568
#
_entry.id   3f32fdd9706921d791abc49de7fda568
#
_cell.length_a   1.000
_cell.length_b   1.000
_cell.length_c   1.000
_cell.angle_alpha   90.00
_cell.angle_beta   90.00
_cell.angle_gamma   90.00
#
_symmetry.space_group_name_H-M   'P 1'
#
loop_
_entity.id
_entity.type
_entity.pdbx_description
1 polymer ?
#
loop_
_entity_poly.entity_id
_entity_poly.type
_entity_poly.pdbx_seq_one_letter_code
_entity_poly.pdbx_strand_id
1 'polypeptide(L)'
;DEYFDEHIFQPLGMTDTGFHVRADQQHRFAACYLYQPGDTMKLQDDPERSKYLKPPRFLSGGGGLVSTIDDYHKFAQALCQGGEFQGQRIIGRKTLEFMRRNHLPDNQDLPALSVGGFSETPYQGSGFGLGFSVKTDVPASHTVGTEGEFGWGGLASTSFFVDPKEDLGVIFMT
;
A
#
# COMPACT_ATOMS: atom_id res chain seq x y z
N ASP A 1 2.19 -11.47 -12.70
CA ASP A 1 3.60 -11.11 -12.75
C ASP A 1 3.88 -10.23 -13.97
N GLU A 2 3.85 -10.80 -15.17
CA GLU A 2 4.08 -10.10 -16.44
C GLU A 2 3.24 -8.83 -16.58
N TYR A 3 1.96 -8.87 -16.23
CA TYR A 3 1.08 -7.71 -16.31
C TYR A 3 1.57 -6.55 -15.44
N PHE A 4 1.98 -6.81 -14.19
CA PHE A 4 2.49 -5.75 -13.30
C PHE A 4 3.83 -5.22 -13.78
N ASP A 5 4.68 -6.10 -14.27
CA ASP A 5 5.97 -5.71 -14.82
C ASP A 5 5.79 -4.80 -16.04
N GLU A 6 5.00 -5.22 -17.03
CA GLU A 6 4.77 -4.49 -18.27
C GLU A 6 4.01 -3.17 -18.08
N HIS A 7 2.99 -3.14 -17.20
CA HIS A 7 2.07 -2.02 -17.11
C HIS A 7 2.29 -1.10 -15.91
N ILE A 8 3.10 -1.50 -14.94
CA ILE A 8 3.36 -0.72 -13.72
C ILE A 8 4.86 -0.57 -13.47
N PHE A 9 5.59 -1.68 -13.29
CA PHE A 9 6.96 -1.60 -12.80
C PHE A 9 7.92 -1.01 -13.84
N GLN A 10 7.91 -1.50 -15.06
CA GLN A 10 8.77 -0.96 -16.14
C GLN A 10 8.43 0.49 -16.48
N PRO A 11 7.15 0.89 -16.69
CA PRO A 11 6.81 2.29 -16.97
C PRO A 11 7.24 3.26 -15.87
N LEU A 12 7.15 2.84 -14.61
CA LEU A 12 7.55 3.67 -13.47
C LEU A 12 9.04 3.53 -13.08
N GLY A 13 9.77 2.62 -13.71
CA GLY A 13 11.16 2.34 -13.37
C GLY A 13 11.31 1.72 -11.96
N MET A 14 10.37 0.89 -11.53
CA MET A 14 10.36 0.20 -10.23
C MET A 14 11.17 -1.09 -10.33
N THR A 15 12.48 -0.97 -10.36
CA THR A 15 13.41 -2.07 -10.64
C THR A 15 13.64 -3.03 -9.47
N ASP A 16 13.25 -2.62 -8.27
CA ASP A 16 13.42 -3.37 -7.01
C ASP A 16 12.08 -3.93 -6.49
N THR A 17 11.05 -3.94 -7.34
CA THR A 17 9.71 -4.40 -6.98
C THR A 17 9.35 -5.67 -7.73
N GLY A 18 8.79 -6.66 -7.03
CA GLY A 18 8.38 -7.91 -7.63
C GLY A 18 7.78 -8.89 -6.63
N PHE A 19 7.41 -10.09 -7.09
CA PHE A 19 6.84 -11.14 -6.25
C PHE A 19 7.89 -12.01 -5.54
N HIS A 20 9.17 -11.74 -5.76
CA HIS A 20 10.28 -12.33 -5.04
C HIS A 20 11.52 -11.44 -5.11
N VAL A 21 12.42 -11.63 -4.18
CA VAL A 21 13.72 -10.94 -4.13
C VAL A 21 14.67 -11.58 -5.13
N ARG A 22 15.27 -10.79 -6.01
CA ARG A 22 16.31 -11.31 -6.92
C ARG A 22 17.58 -11.66 -6.13
N ALA A 23 18.32 -12.63 -6.63
CA ALA A 23 19.52 -13.15 -5.96
C ALA A 23 20.58 -12.07 -5.68
N ASP A 24 20.73 -11.08 -6.58
CA ASP A 24 21.65 -9.96 -6.44
C ASP A 24 21.21 -8.93 -5.40
N GLN A 25 19.95 -8.96 -4.97
CA GLN A 25 19.34 -8.03 -4.01
C GLN A 25 19.12 -8.63 -2.62
N GLN A 26 19.37 -9.91 -2.43
CA GLN A 26 19.10 -10.62 -1.18
C GLN A 26 19.75 -9.93 0.05
N HIS A 27 20.92 -9.36 -0.13
CA HIS A 27 21.64 -8.64 0.94
C HIS A 27 20.94 -7.38 1.45
N ARG A 28 19.92 -6.89 0.74
CA ARG A 28 19.10 -5.72 1.10
C ARG A 28 17.75 -6.12 1.69
N PHE A 29 17.41 -7.42 1.66
CA PHE A 29 16.12 -7.87 2.13
C PHE A 29 16.05 -7.83 3.65
N ALA A 30 15.07 -7.13 4.19
CA ALA A 30 14.90 -6.91 5.62
C ALA A 30 14.30 -8.14 6.31
N ALA A 31 14.71 -8.40 7.55
CA ALA A 31 14.03 -9.35 8.42
C ALA A 31 12.67 -8.80 8.88
N CYS A 32 11.67 -9.67 9.01
CA CYS A 32 10.38 -9.30 9.58
C CYS A 32 10.27 -9.83 11.01
N TYR A 33 9.87 -8.95 11.93
CA TYR A 33 9.68 -9.28 13.34
C TYR A 33 8.22 -9.12 13.74
N LEU A 34 7.74 -10.01 14.58
CA LEU A 34 6.44 -9.93 15.22
C LEU A 34 6.62 -9.40 16.65
N TYR A 35 5.94 -8.30 16.96
CA TYR A 35 5.84 -7.77 18.31
C TYR A 35 5.03 -8.74 19.20
N GLN A 36 5.51 -8.98 20.41
CA GLN A 36 4.87 -9.86 21.36
C GLN A 36 4.67 -9.14 22.72
N PRO A 37 3.71 -9.58 23.55
CA PRO A 37 3.54 -9.03 24.89
C PRO A 37 4.84 -9.06 25.70
N GLY A 38 5.06 -8.00 26.50
CA GLY A 38 6.28 -7.85 27.32
C GLY A 38 7.45 -7.19 26.57
N ASP A 39 7.15 -6.36 25.57
CA ASP A 39 8.12 -5.58 24.80
C ASP A 39 9.22 -6.44 24.14
N THR A 40 8.84 -7.63 23.70
CA THR A 40 9.72 -8.55 22.99
C THR A 40 9.38 -8.66 21.52
N MET A 41 10.39 -8.87 20.69
CA MET A 41 10.22 -9.13 19.25
C MET A 41 10.67 -10.55 18.93
N LYS A 42 9.84 -11.25 18.15
CA LYS A 42 10.17 -12.57 17.61
C LYS A 42 10.42 -12.47 16.11
N LEU A 43 11.52 -13.03 15.64
CA LEU A 43 11.79 -13.15 14.21
C LEU A 43 10.67 -13.99 13.57
N GLN A 44 9.93 -13.37 12.64
CA GLN A 44 8.83 -13.99 11.91
C GLN A 44 9.28 -14.48 10.54
N ASP A 45 10.05 -13.69 9.82
CA ASP A 45 10.63 -14.06 8.53
C ASP A 45 12.12 -13.71 8.49
N ASP A 46 12.92 -14.76 8.31
CA ASP A 46 14.38 -14.66 8.21
C ASP A 46 14.76 -14.36 6.76
N PRO A 47 15.47 -13.25 6.47
CA PRO A 47 15.83 -12.89 5.11
C PRO A 47 16.70 -13.92 4.40
N GLU A 48 17.42 -14.78 5.13
CA GLU A 48 18.23 -15.87 4.54
C GLU A 48 17.40 -17.11 4.18
N ARG A 49 16.20 -17.24 4.71
CA ARG A 49 15.33 -18.42 4.57
C ARG A 49 13.92 -18.10 4.10
N SER A 50 13.66 -16.83 3.79
CA SER A 50 12.34 -16.33 3.45
C SER A 50 11.75 -17.03 2.22
N LYS A 51 10.43 -17.19 2.24
CA LYS A 51 9.67 -17.64 1.07
C LYS A 51 9.80 -16.68 -0.12
N TYR A 52 10.11 -15.41 0.15
CA TYR A 52 10.29 -14.38 -0.89
C TYR A 52 11.62 -14.50 -1.66
N LEU A 53 12.51 -15.41 -1.30
CA LEU A 53 13.72 -15.70 -2.07
C LEU A 53 13.46 -16.57 -3.32
N LYS A 54 12.24 -17.01 -3.51
CA LYS A 54 11.84 -17.86 -4.64
C LYS A 54 10.55 -17.34 -5.27
N PRO A 55 10.39 -17.50 -6.59
CA PRO A 55 9.12 -17.20 -7.24
C PRO A 55 7.97 -17.94 -6.57
N PRO A 56 6.87 -17.25 -6.20
CA PRO A 56 5.75 -17.90 -5.55
C PRO A 56 4.95 -18.77 -6.53
N ARG A 57 4.29 -19.81 -6.01
CA ARG A 57 3.37 -20.63 -6.80
C ARG A 57 2.04 -19.91 -7.09
N PHE A 58 1.66 -18.98 -6.23
CA PHE A 58 0.44 -18.19 -6.32
C PHE A 58 0.79 -16.71 -6.20
N LEU A 59 0.40 -15.94 -7.20
CA LEU A 59 0.58 -14.49 -7.25
C LEU A 59 -0.62 -13.83 -6.55
N SER A 60 -0.40 -13.32 -5.34
CA SER A 60 -1.44 -12.66 -4.57
C SER A 60 -1.46 -11.16 -4.87
N GLY A 61 -2.59 -10.66 -5.34
CA GLY A 61 -2.80 -9.22 -5.53
C GLY A 61 -2.99 -8.44 -4.22
N GLY A 62 -3.29 -9.14 -3.11
CA GLY A 62 -3.51 -8.52 -1.80
C GLY A 62 -2.30 -8.55 -0.87
N GLY A 63 -1.22 -9.21 -1.26
CA GLY A 63 0.00 -9.28 -0.45
C GLY A 63 0.94 -10.33 -1.00
N GLY A 64 2.10 -9.96 -1.45
CA GLY A 64 3.06 -10.86 -2.05
C GLY A 64 4.18 -10.15 -2.76
N LEU A 65 4.09 -8.84 -2.87
CA LEU A 65 5.14 -8.02 -3.41
C LEU A 65 6.19 -7.69 -2.34
N VAL A 66 7.44 -7.65 -2.78
CA VAL A 66 8.55 -7.00 -2.09
C VAL A 66 8.89 -5.73 -2.86
N SER A 67 9.33 -4.70 -2.17
CA SER A 67 9.63 -3.41 -2.78
C SER A 67 10.62 -2.62 -1.93
N THR A 68 10.98 -1.43 -2.41
CA THR A 68 11.74 -0.43 -1.68
C THR A 68 10.94 0.86 -1.54
N ILE A 69 11.32 1.74 -0.59
CA ILE A 69 10.71 3.07 -0.46
C ILE A 69 10.82 3.85 -1.76
N ASP A 70 11.98 3.80 -2.42
CA ASP A 70 12.23 4.53 -3.67
C ASP A 70 11.29 4.09 -4.79
N ASP A 71 11.08 2.79 -4.96
CA ASP A 71 10.17 2.28 -5.98
C ASP A 71 8.70 2.57 -5.62
N TYR A 72 8.33 2.35 -4.35
CA TYR A 72 6.96 2.62 -3.92
C TYR A 72 6.62 4.11 -3.97
N HIS A 73 7.62 4.98 -3.78
CA HIS A 73 7.48 6.43 -3.97
C HIS A 73 7.07 6.79 -5.40
N LYS A 74 7.68 6.17 -6.43
CA LYS A 74 7.30 6.38 -7.83
C LYS A 74 5.83 6.03 -8.07
N PHE A 75 5.37 4.91 -7.52
CA PHE A 75 3.96 4.49 -7.57
C PHE A 75 3.05 5.47 -6.84
N ALA A 76 3.39 5.87 -5.61
CA ALA A 76 2.62 6.85 -4.84
C ALA A 76 2.54 8.20 -5.55
N GLN A 77 3.63 8.67 -6.17
CA GLN A 77 3.66 9.88 -6.98
C GLN A 77 2.77 9.76 -8.23
N ALA A 78 2.80 8.62 -8.92
CA ALA A 78 1.89 8.39 -10.04
C ALA A 78 0.42 8.52 -9.61
N LEU A 79 0.05 7.97 -8.45
CA LEU A 79 -1.29 8.12 -7.90
C LEU A 79 -1.61 9.57 -7.49
N CYS A 80 -0.66 10.28 -6.90
CA CYS A 80 -0.79 11.69 -6.51
C CYS A 80 -1.06 12.57 -7.75
N GLN A 81 -0.34 12.32 -8.83
CA GLN A 81 -0.42 13.07 -10.09
C GLN A 81 -1.52 12.56 -11.05
N GLY A 82 -2.52 11.87 -10.54
CA GLY A 82 -3.68 11.45 -11.33
C GLY A 82 -3.42 10.28 -12.27
N GLY A 83 -2.50 9.39 -11.90
CA GLY A 83 -2.19 8.15 -12.61
C GLY A 83 -1.02 8.23 -13.58
N GLU A 84 -0.17 9.25 -13.44
CA GLU A 84 0.98 9.50 -14.30
C GLU A 84 2.21 9.91 -13.49
N PHE A 85 3.38 9.43 -13.86
CA PHE A 85 4.66 9.85 -13.29
C PHE A 85 5.71 9.96 -14.40
N GLN A 86 6.40 11.10 -14.46
CA GLN A 86 7.45 11.38 -15.45
C GLN A 86 7.02 11.11 -16.91
N GLY A 87 5.76 11.44 -17.26
CA GLY A 87 5.21 11.22 -18.60
C GLY A 87 4.73 9.79 -18.86
N GLN A 88 4.87 8.86 -17.91
CA GLN A 88 4.38 7.50 -18.01
C GLN A 88 3.04 7.36 -17.28
N ARG A 89 2.00 6.99 -18.02
CA ARG A 89 0.66 6.80 -17.46
C ARG A 89 0.36 5.33 -17.22
N ILE A 90 0.08 5.01 -15.95
CA ILE A 90 -0.31 3.64 -15.54
C ILE A 90 -1.83 3.47 -15.40
N ILE A 91 -2.56 4.56 -15.19
CA ILE A 91 -4.02 4.53 -15.06
C ILE A 91 -4.64 5.85 -15.53
N GLY A 92 -5.84 5.79 -16.08
CA GLY A 92 -6.58 6.99 -16.48
C GLY A 92 -7.02 7.83 -15.28
N ARG A 93 -6.88 9.15 -15.36
CA ARG A 93 -7.25 10.09 -14.29
C ARG A 93 -8.67 9.87 -13.77
N LYS A 94 -9.65 9.71 -14.67
CA LYS A 94 -11.05 9.48 -14.27
C LYS A 94 -11.28 8.12 -13.63
N THR A 95 -10.53 7.11 -14.03
CA THR A 95 -10.56 5.79 -13.39
C THR A 95 -10.02 5.88 -11.97
N LEU A 96 -8.89 6.54 -11.76
CA LEU A 96 -8.34 6.74 -10.42
C LEU A 96 -9.26 7.60 -9.54
N GLU A 97 -9.86 8.68 -10.08
CA GLU A 97 -10.87 9.47 -9.37
C GLU A 97 -12.07 8.63 -8.93
N PHE A 98 -12.49 7.69 -9.75
CA PHE A 98 -13.56 6.75 -9.40
C PHE A 98 -13.09 5.74 -8.34
N MET A 99 -11.91 5.16 -8.49
CA MET A 99 -11.36 4.19 -7.54
C MET A 99 -11.20 4.75 -6.12
N ARG A 100 -10.83 6.02 -5.99
CA ARG A 100 -10.62 6.69 -4.69
C ARG A 100 -11.87 7.36 -4.12
N ARG A 101 -13.08 6.96 -4.56
CA ARG A 101 -14.33 7.33 -3.89
C ARG A 101 -14.73 6.25 -2.90
N ASN A 102 -15.53 6.62 -1.91
CA ASN A 102 -16.13 5.62 -1.04
C ASN A 102 -17.16 4.80 -1.82
N HIS A 103 -16.96 3.48 -1.88
CA HIS A 103 -17.85 2.52 -2.53
C HIS A 103 -18.63 1.65 -1.53
N LEU A 104 -18.49 1.93 -0.22
CA LEU A 104 -19.24 1.20 0.78
C LEU A 104 -20.73 1.54 0.72
N PRO A 105 -21.64 0.59 1.03
CA PRO A 105 -23.07 0.83 1.05
C PRO A 105 -23.43 2.04 1.92
N ASP A 106 -24.42 2.83 1.50
CA ASP A 106 -24.92 4.00 2.21
C ASP A 106 -23.85 5.03 2.61
N ASN A 107 -22.74 5.05 1.88
CA ASN A 107 -21.57 5.88 2.15
C ASN A 107 -21.01 5.72 3.58
N GLN A 108 -21.18 4.55 4.18
CA GLN A 108 -20.68 4.24 5.52
C GLN A 108 -19.15 4.25 5.58
N ASP A 109 -18.62 4.34 6.78
CA ASP A 109 -17.18 4.15 7.04
C ASP A 109 -16.83 2.67 7.30
N LEU A 110 -15.55 2.35 7.30
CA LEU A 110 -15.05 0.98 7.52
C LEU A 110 -15.50 0.38 8.86
N PRO A 111 -15.47 1.10 10.01
CA PRO A 111 -15.94 0.57 11.27
C PRO A 111 -17.40 0.11 11.27
N ALA A 112 -18.27 0.81 10.55
CA ALA A 112 -19.70 0.46 10.48
C ALA A 112 -19.94 -0.91 9.82
N LEU A 113 -19.03 -1.36 8.96
CA LEU A 113 -19.14 -2.61 8.22
C LEU A 113 -18.19 -3.70 8.74
N SER A 114 -17.24 -3.37 9.62
CA SER A 114 -16.28 -4.35 10.12
C SER A 114 -16.91 -5.34 11.09
N VAL A 115 -16.66 -6.62 10.86
CA VAL A 115 -17.01 -7.69 11.80
C VAL A 115 -15.73 -8.13 12.51
N GLY A 116 -15.61 -7.77 13.79
CA GLY A 116 -14.39 -8.03 14.58
C GLY A 116 -13.27 -7.03 14.32
N GLY A 117 -12.10 -7.24 14.93
CA GLY A 117 -10.93 -6.38 14.76
C GLY A 117 -10.30 -6.57 13.39
N PHE A 118 -10.71 -5.75 12.43
CA PHE A 118 -10.16 -5.78 11.07
C PHE A 118 -8.75 -5.18 11.01
N SER A 119 -8.45 -4.23 11.89
CA SER A 119 -7.21 -3.49 11.89
C SER A 119 -6.90 -2.94 13.29
N GLU A 120 -5.65 -2.74 13.59
CA GLU A 120 -5.19 -2.01 14.77
C GLU A 120 -5.55 -0.51 14.68
N THR A 121 -5.81 -0.01 13.47
CA THR A 121 -6.23 1.36 13.22
C THR A 121 -7.76 1.44 13.17
N PRO A 122 -8.38 2.37 13.89
CA PRO A 122 -9.85 2.42 14.01
C PRO A 122 -10.59 2.83 12.73
N TYR A 123 -9.95 3.40 11.72
CA TYR A 123 -10.52 3.83 10.43
C TYR A 123 -11.83 4.64 10.51
N GLN A 124 -12.15 5.27 11.63
CA GLN A 124 -13.30 6.17 11.75
C GLN A 124 -13.18 7.30 10.72
N GLY A 125 -14.31 7.69 10.13
CA GLY A 125 -14.32 8.71 9.08
C GLY A 125 -13.59 8.31 7.79
N SER A 126 -13.32 7.02 7.60
CA SER A 126 -12.69 6.49 6.40
C SER A 126 -13.59 5.44 5.76
N GLY A 127 -13.97 5.67 4.51
CA GLY A 127 -14.61 4.68 3.66
C GLY A 127 -13.61 3.80 2.93
N PHE A 128 -14.06 3.04 1.93
CA PHE A 128 -13.21 2.20 1.12
C PHE A 128 -13.54 2.33 -0.37
N GLY A 129 -12.51 2.57 -1.16
CA GLY A 129 -12.59 2.65 -2.60
C GLY A 129 -12.30 1.30 -3.28
N LEU A 130 -11.75 1.35 -4.47
CA LEU A 130 -11.31 0.15 -5.19
C LEU A 130 -9.80 -0.05 -4.97
N GLY A 131 -9.44 -0.57 -3.78
CA GLY A 131 -8.07 -0.88 -3.38
C GLY A 131 -7.46 0.07 -2.35
N PHE A 132 -8.20 1.07 -1.86
CA PHE A 132 -7.70 2.06 -0.89
C PHE A 132 -8.77 2.35 0.16
N SER A 133 -8.36 2.65 1.39
CA SER A 133 -9.18 3.45 2.30
C SER A 133 -9.21 4.89 1.79
N VAL A 134 -10.32 5.57 2.01
CA VAL A 134 -10.52 6.94 1.58
C VAL A 134 -11.06 7.75 2.75
N LYS A 135 -10.38 8.84 3.13
CA LYS A 135 -10.84 9.74 4.18
C LYS A 135 -12.07 10.50 3.72
N THR A 136 -13.20 10.27 4.38
CA THR A 136 -14.51 10.86 4.04
C THR A 136 -14.96 11.91 5.06
N ASP A 137 -14.46 11.83 6.29
CA ASP A 137 -14.79 12.75 7.39
C ASP A 137 -13.55 13.00 8.24
N VAL A 138 -12.91 14.14 8.05
CA VAL A 138 -11.67 14.52 8.74
C VAL A 138 -11.88 14.63 10.25
N PRO A 139 -12.91 15.34 10.77
CA PRO A 139 -13.21 15.37 12.20
C PRO A 139 -13.39 13.97 12.81
N ALA A 140 -14.15 13.11 12.17
CA ALA A 140 -14.39 11.74 12.68
C ALA A 140 -13.13 10.86 12.67
N SER A 141 -12.18 11.12 11.77
CA SER A 141 -10.92 10.37 11.71
C SER A 141 -9.95 10.68 12.85
N HIS A 142 -10.19 11.77 13.61
CA HIS A 142 -9.31 12.27 14.67
C HIS A 142 -7.85 12.50 14.22
N THR A 143 -7.61 12.63 12.92
CA THR A 143 -6.28 12.88 12.36
C THR A 143 -6.31 14.09 11.44
N VAL A 144 -5.24 14.87 11.46
CA VAL A 144 -5.06 15.94 10.48
C VAL A 144 -4.95 15.33 9.09
N GLY A 145 -5.56 15.96 8.11
CA GLY A 145 -5.55 15.50 6.71
C GLY A 145 -6.63 16.16 5.89
N THR A 146 -6.85 15.66 4.71
CA THR A 146 -7.79 16.22 3.74
C THR A 146 -8.84 15.17 3.34
N GLU A 147 -10.09 15.61 3.20
CA GLU A 147 -11.12 14.75 2.60
C GLU A 147 -10.72 14.33 1.18
N GLY A 148 -10.73 13.02 0.92
CA GLY A 148 -10.24 12.43 -0.32
C GLY A 148 -8.78 11.98 -0.30
N GLU A 149 -8.07 12.14 0.83
CA GLU A 149 -6.82 11.42 1.12
C GLU A 149 -7.10 9.92 1.07
N PHE A 150 -6.22 9.14 0.47
CA PHE A 150 -6.40 7.71 0.30
C PHE A 150 -5.10 6.94 0.47
N GLY A 151 -5.20 5.70 0.91
CA GLY A 151 -4.03 4.86 1.17
C GLY A 151 -4.41 3.51 1.72
N TRP A 152 -3.42 2.73 2.11
CA TRP A 152 -3.64 1.44 2.79
C TRP A 152 -2.44 1.05 3.62
N GLY A 153 -2.65 0.11 4.53
CA GLY A 153 -1.62 -0.50 5.35
C GLY A 153 -1.45 -1.99 5.08
N GLY A 154 -0.30 -2.53 5.43
CA GLY A 154 0.02 -3.95 5.32
C GLY A 154 0.21 -4.61 6.68
N LEU A 155 0.03 -5.94 6.71
CA LEU A 155 0.19 -6.75 7.93
C LEU A 155 1.61 -6.67 8.54
N ALA A 156 2.61 -6.38 7.71
CA ALA A 156 3.99 -6.17 8.16
C ALA A 156 4.27 -4.73 8.60
N SER A 157 3.24 -3.97 8.99
CA SER A 157 3.31 -2.57 9.44
C SER A 157 3.81 -1.58 8.37
N THR A 158 3.81 -1.97 7.10
CA THR A 158 4.00 -1.04 6.00
C THR A 158 2.75 -0.22 5.80
N SER A 159 2.89 1.06 5.45
CA SER A 159 1.76 1.94 5.21
C SER A 159 2.10 2.99 4.17
N PHE A 160 1.09 3.44 3.44
CA PHE A 160 1.20 4.63 2.61
C PHE A 160 -0.13 5.38 2.58
N PHE A 161 -0.05 6.67 2.35
CA PHE A 161 -1.19 7.47 1.93
C PHE A 161 -0.78 8.54 0.93
N VAL A 162 -1.75 8.99 0.17
CA VAL A 162 -1.61 10.05 -0.83
C VAL A 162 -2.70 11.09 -0.59
N ASP A 163 -2.30 12.33 -0.50
CA ASP A 163 -3.18 13.49 -0.49
C ASP A 163 -2.95 14.34 -1.74
N PRO A 164 -3.76 14.17 -2.80
CA PRO A 164 -3.56 14.92 -4.04
C PRO A 164 -3.91 16.41 -3.95
N LYS A 165 -4.61 16.86 -2.90
CA LYS A 165 -4.90 18.28 -2.70
C LYS A 165 -3.70 19.03 -2.14
N GLU A 166 -2.90 18.34 -1.33
CA GLU A 166 -1.68 18.86 -0.71
C GLU A 166 -0.42 18.47 -1.49
N ASP A 167 -0.57 17.75 -2.63
CA ASP A 167 0.55 17.16 -3.41
C ASP A 167 1.51 16.36 -2.52
N LEU A 168 0.93 15.56 -1.61
CA LEU A 168 1.65 14.84 -0.57
C LEU A 168 1.49 13.32 -0.73
N GLY A 169 2.61 12.61 -0.74
CA GLY A 169 2.67 11.17 -0.58
C GLY A 169 3.54 10.80 0.62
N VAL A 170 3.03 9.93 1.48
CA VAL A 170 3.76 9.41 2.64
C VAL A 170 3.86 7.91 2.56
N ILE A 171 5.05 7.38 2.79
CA ILE A 171 5.33 5.94 2.77
C ILE A 171 6.10 5.60 4.03
N PHE A 172 5.68 4.55 4.69
CA PHE A 172 6.34 3.97 5.84
C PHE A 172 6.60 2.49 5.58
N MET A 173 7.85 2.08 5.70
CA MET A 173 8.29 0.70 5.60
C MET A 173 9.17 0.36 6.80
N THR A 174 8.91 -0.80 7.40
CA THR A 174 9.64 -1.33 8.57
C THR A 174 10.41 -2.58 8.19
#